data_93e1669470a41ffd3fe079a1de2325dc
#
_entry.id   93e1669470a41ffd3fe079a1de2325dc
#
_cell.length_a   1.000
_cell.length_b   1.000
_cell.length_c   1.000
_cell.angle_alpha   90.00
_cell.angle_beta   90.00
_cell.angle_gamma   90.00
#
_symmetry.space_group_name_H-M   'P 1'
#
loop_
_entity.id
_entity.type
_entity.pdbx_description
1 polymer ?
#
loop_
_entity_poly.entity_id
_entity_poly.type
_entity_poly.pdbx_seq_one_letter_code
_entity_poly.pdbx_strand_id
1 'polypeptide(L)'
;MKILQICYNEFKEIFSDIGTVIFVIILPLAYPLLYAYVYDNEVVREVPVVVVDDSQTNISREFLRRCDASPDIKIISHATGMENARTYLERTDAYGIIRIPREFSDDIAKGRQTVVGIYCD
;
A
#
# COMPACT_ATOMS: atom_id res chain seq x y z
N MET A 1 49.12 21.26 6.82
CA MET A 1 49.80 20.04 6.31
C MET A 1 49.73 18.90 7.33
N LYS A 2 49.96 19.14 8.60
CA LYS A 2 49.87 18.07 9.63
C LYS A 2 48.49 17.42 9.75
N ILE A 3 47.41 18.19 9.59
CA ILE A 3 46.03 17.69 9.67
C ILE A 3 45.71 16.68 8.57
N LEU A 4 46.12 16.95 7.34
CA LEU A 4 45.95 16.05 6.20
C LEU A 4 46.72 14.73 6.36
N GLN A 5 47.94 14.79 6.95
CA GLN A 5 48.69 13.60 7.25
C GLN A 5 48.05 12.76 8.36
N ILE A 6 47.53 13.41 9.38
CA ILE A 6 46.81 12.71 10.45
C ILE A 6 45.56 12.02 9.86
N CYS A 7 44.73 12.75 9.11
CA CYS A 7 43.55 12.15 8.44
C CYS A 7 43.91 10.95 7.55
N TYR A 8 45.01 11.07 6.77
CA TYR A 8 45.43 9.99 5.91
C TYR A 8 45.90 8.75 6.69
N ASN A 9 46.61 8.95 7.79
CA ASN A 9 47.05 7.86 8.64
C ASN A 9 45.86 7.18 9.36
N GLU A 10 44.93 7.96 9.85
CA GLU A 10 43.67 7.44 10.47
C GLU A 10 42.86 6.65 9.44
N PHE A 11 42.69 7.16 8.23
CA PHE A 11 42.03 6.42 7.16
C PHE A 11 42.74 5.11 6.84
N LYS A 12 44.05 5.13 6.75
CA LYS A 12 44.85 3.93 6.49
C LYS A 12 44.74 2.90 7.63
N GLU A 13 44.67 3.34 8.86
CA GLU A 13 44.52 2.49 10.03
C GLU A 13 43.12 1.83 10.06
N ILE A 14 42.08 2.59 9.76
CA ILE A 14 40.69 2.09 9.62
C ILE A 14 40.64 0.99 8.54
N PHE A 15 41.22 1.22 7.38
CA PHE A 15 41.21 0.24 6.29
C PHE A 15 42.18 -0.93 6.50
N SER A 16 43.08 -0.82 7.44
CA SER A 16 44.01 -1.90 7.80
C SER A 16 43.40 -2.89 8.79
N ASP A 17 42.43 -2.46 9.56
CA ASP A 17 41.68 -3.33 10.48
C ASP A 17 40.47 -3.95 9.77
N ILE A 18 40.58 -5.24 9.48
CA ILE A 18 39.55 -6.02 8.79
C ILE A 18 38.22 -5.98 9.55
N GLY A 19 38.21 -5.95 10.87
CA GLY A 19 37.02 -5.88 11.68
C GLY A 19 36.28 -4.55 11.50
N THR A 20 37.04 -3.45 11.51
CA THR A 20 36.51 -2.11 11.29
C THR A 20 35.97 -1.95 9.87
N VAL A 21 36.68 -2.46 8.85
CA VAL A 21 36.20 -2.43 7.45
C VAL A 21 34.91 -3.20 7.27
N ILE A 22 34.82 -4.39 7.84
CA ILE A 22 33.60 -5.19 7.82
C ILE A 22 32.44 -4.42 8.45
N PHE A 23 32.68 -3.82 9.60
CA PHE A 23 31.64 -3.08 10.32
C PHE A 23 31.17 -1.82 9.58
N VAL A 24 32.11 -1.03 9.04
CA VAL A 24 31.81 0.22 8.32
C VAL A 24 31.14 -0.02 6.97
N ILE A 25 31.45 -1.12 6.29
CA ILE A 25 30.88 -1.43 4.96
C ILE A 25 29.62 -2.30 5.08
N ILE A 26 29.66 -3.34 5.90
CA ILE A 26 28.58 -4.32 5.97
C ILE A 26 27.37 -3.74 6.72
N LEU A 27 27.57 -2.98 7.78
CA LEU A 27 26.48 -2.45 8.58
C LEU A 27 25.55 -1.50 7.78
N PRO A 28 26.07 -0.49 7.05
CA PRO A 28 25.24 0.38 6.21
C PRO A 28 24.52 -0.34 5.07
N LEU A 29 25.09 -1.44 4.56
CA LEU A 29 24.48 -2.26 3.52
C LEU A 29 23.48 -3.27 4.08
N ALA A 30 23.80 -3.87 5.22
CA ALA A 30 22.94 -4.87 5.87
C ALA A 30 21.65 -4.24 6.40
N TYR A 31 21.70 -3.02 6.91
CA TYR A 31 20.55 -2.36 7.50
C TYR A 31 19.40 -2.11 6.51
N PRO A 32 19.63 -1.50 5.33
CA PRO A 32 18.58 -1.35 4.32
C PRO A 32 18.06 -2.69 3.77
N LEU A 33 18.95 -3.67 3.62
CA LEU A 33 18.55 -5.01 3.15
C LEU A 33 17.69 -5.73 4.19
N LEU A 34 18.03 -5.63 5.46
CA LEU A 34 17.23 -6.18 6.55
C LEU A 34 15.85 -5.50 6.62
N TYR A 35 15.82 -4.18 6.50
CA TYR A 35 14.59 -3.42 6.43
C TYR A 35 13.72 -3.85 5.25
N ALA A 36 14.29 -3.91 4.05
CA ALA A 36 13.58 -4.36 2.86
C ALA A 36 12.99 -5.77 3.06
N TYR A 37 13.75 -6.69 3.64
CA TYR A 37 13.28 -8.05 3.91
C TYR A 37 12.16 -8.11 4.94
N VAL A 38 12.27 -7.35 6.04
CA VAL A 38 11.25 -7.33 7.11
C VAL A 38 9.96 -6.68 6.62
N TYR A 39 10.06 -5.56 5.90
CA TYR A 39 8.89 -4.82 5.43
C TYR A 39 8.27 -5.36 4.14
N ASP A 40 8.98 -6.17 3.36
CA ASP A 40 8.41 -6.80 2.16
C ASP A 40 7.24 -7.75 2.51
N ASN A 41 7.27 -8.33 3.69
CA ASN A 41 6.19 -9.19 4.20
C ASN A 41 5.04 -8.43 4.87
N GLU A 42 5.19 -7.13 5.16
CA GLU A 42 4.17 -6.31 5.81
C GLU A 42 3.33 -5.48 4.83
N VAL A 43 3.60 -5.57 3.54
CA VAL A 43 2.72 -4.98 2.53
C VAL A 43 1.42 -5.76 2.55
N VAL A 44 0.40 -5.17 3.19
CA VAL A 44 -0.95 -5.72 3.18
C VAL A 44 -1.42 -5.73 1.72
N ARG A 45 -1.48 -6.90 1.13
CA ARG A 45 -1.98 -7.12 -0.22
C ARG A 45 -3.35 -7.80 -0.14
N GLU A 46 -4.14 -7.60 -1.19
CA GLU A 46 -5.47 -8.23 -1.30
C GLU A 46 -6.37 -7.92 -0.09
N VAL A 47 -6.43 -6.65 0.33
CA VAL A 47 -7.35 -6.23 1.39
C VAL A 47 -8.78 -6.60 0.99
N PRO A 48 -9.45 -7.47 1.74
CA PRO A 48 -10.81 -7.85 1.39
C PRO A 48 -11.77 -6.69 1.63
N VAL A 49 -12.50 -6.32 0.58
CA VAL A 49 -13.49 -5.25 0.62
C VAL A 49 -14.83 -5.73 0.07
N VAL A 50 -15.90 -5.13 0.58
CA VAL A 50 -17.26 -5.32 0.09
C VAL A 50 -17.67 -4.10 -0.72
N VAL A 51 -18.35 -4.33 -1.81
CA VAL A 51 -18.81 -3.27 -2.72
C VAL A 51 -20.31 -3.07 -2.60
N VAL A 52 -20.74 -1.81 -2.49
CA VAL A 52 -22.12 -1.38 -2.65
C VAL A 52 -22.19 -0.51 -3.91
N ASP A 53 -22.69 -1.08 -4.99
CA ASP A 53 -22.86 -0.39 -6.28
C ASP A 53 -24.30 0.07 -6.45
N ASP A 54 -24.57 1.32 -6.11
CA ASP A 54 -25.89 1.93 -6.29
C ASP A 54 -26.13 2.38 -7.75
N SER A 55 -25.08 2.52 -8.54
CA SER A 55 -25.15 2.93 -9.96
C SER A 55 -25.57 1.80 -10.90
N GLN A 56 -25.04 0.59 -10.66
CA GLN A 56 -25.31 -0.63 -11.44
C GLN A 56 -25.16 -0.47 -12.96
N THR A 57 -24.20 0.36 -13.39
CA THR A 57 -23.93 0.65 -14.80
C THR A 57 -22.71 -0.08 -15.32
N ASN A 58 -22.50 -0.06 -16.64
CA ASN A 58 -21.29 -0.62 -17.24
C ASN A 58 -20.02 0.14 -16.79
N ILE A 59 -20.15 1.45 -16.54
CA ILE A 59 -19.03 2.30 -16.07
C ILE A 59 -18.65 1.92 -14.65
N SER A 60 -19.62 1.72 -13.77
CA SER A 60 -19.36 1.29 -12.38
C SER A 60 -18.72 -0.11 -12.33
N ARG A 61 -19.18 -1.03 -13.15
CA ARG A 61 -18.62 -2.38 -13.25
C ARG A 61 -17.18 -2.38 -13.77
N GLU A 62 -16.88 -1.54 -14.77
CA GLU A 62 -15.51 -1.40 -15.28
C GLU A 62 -14.58 -0.79 -14.22
N PHE A 63 -15.06 0.21 -13.48
CA PHE A 63 -14.33 0.78 -12.34
C PHE A 63 -14.00 -0.29 -11.30
N LEU A 64 -15.00 -1.08 -10.88
CA LEU A 64 -14.81 -2.14 -9.90
C LEU A 64 -13.87 -3.24 -10.40
N ARG A 65 -13.93 -3.59 -11.69
CA ARG A 65 -12.99 -4.56 -12.29
C ARG A 65 -11.56 -4.06 -12.22
N ARG A 66 -11.33 -2.77 -12.42
CA ARG A 66 -9.99 -2.17 -12.29
C ARG A 66 -9.53 -2.14 -10.84
N CYS A 67 -10.43 -1.88 -9.89
CA CYS A 67 -10.10 -1.97 -8.48
C CYS A 67 -9.71 -3.41 -8.07
N ASP A 68 -10.46 -4.40 -8.51
CA ASP A 68 -10.19 -5.82 -8.22
C ASP A 68 -8.91 -6.35 -8.90
N ALA A 69 -8.53 -5.74 -10.02
CA ALA A 69 -7.27 -6.04 -10.70
C ALA A 69 -6.04 -5.43 -10.00
N SER A 70 -6.24 -4.53 -9.02
CA SER A 70 -5.16 -3.98 -8.20
C SER A 70 -4.63 -5.06 -7.24
N PRO A 71 -3.31 -5.13 -7.02
CA PRO A 71 -2.74 -6.06 -6.06
C PRO A 71 -3.09 -5.75 -4.59
N ASP A 72 -3.64 -4.57 -4.34
CA ASP A 72 -3.88 -4.06 -2.99
C ASP A 72 -5.29 -4.37 -2.47
N ILE A 73 -6.26 -4.53 -3.37
CA ILE A 73 -7.68 -4.68 -3.04
C ILE A 73 -8.22 -5.97 -3.64
N LYS A 74 -9.01 -6.70 -2.84
CA LYS A 74 -9.75 -7.86 -3.29
C LYS A 74 -11.24 -7.69 -2.99
N ILE A 75 -12.05 -7.66 -4.02
CA ILE A 75 -13.50 -7.60 -3.87
C ILE A 75 -14.01 -9.00 -3.53
N ILE A 76 -14.49 -9.17 -2.30
CA ILE A 76 -14.97 -10.47 -1.79
C ILE A 76 -16.47 -10.66 -1.99
N SER A 77 -17.24 -9.57 -2.00
CA SER A 77 -18.70 -9.63 -2.14
C SER A 77 -19.27 -8.31 -2.64
N HIS A 78 -20.45 -8.42 -3.26
CA HIS A 78 -21.27 -7.29 -3.63
C HIS A 78 -22.50 -7.26 -2.73
N ALA A 79 -22.65 -6.22 -1.92
CA ALA A 79 -23.81 -6.03 -1.06
C ALA A 79 -24.88 -5.19 -1.76
N THR A 80 -26.13 -5.49 -1.50
CA THR A 80 -27.28 -4.74 -2.06
C THR A 80 -27.55 -3.42 -1.35
N GLY A 81 -26.90 -3.16 -0.20
CA GLY A 81 -27.04 -1.94 0.57
C GLY A 81 -26.01 -1.85 1.68
N MET A 82 -25.90 -0.66 2.29
CA MET A 82 -24.94 -0.39 3.38
C MET A 82 -25.18 -1.26 4.61
N GLU A 83 -26.43 -1.61 4.91
CA GLU A 83 -26.78 -2.46 6.05
C GLU A 83 -26.14 -3.85 5.91
N ASN A 84 -26.31 -4.46 4.74
CA ASN A 84 -25.69 -5.76 4.43
C ASN A 84 -24.16 -5.67 4.40
N ALA A 85 -23.61 -4.58 3.86
CA ALA A 85 -22.17 -4.36 3.83
C ALA A 85 -21.57 -4.26 5.24
N ARG A 86 -22.23 -3.57 6.16
CA ARG A 86 -21.80 -3.48 7.58
C ARG A 86 -21.73 -4.83 8.26
N THR A 87 -22.64 -5.75 7.93
CA THR A 87 -22.61 -7.10 8.49
C THR A 87 -21.32 -7.84 8.14
N TYR A 88 -20.74 -7.59 6.97
CA TYR A 88 -19.44 -8.16 6.61
C TYR A 88 -18.28 -7.56 7.41
N LEU A 89 -18.32 -6.26 7.73
CA LEU A 89 -17.35 -5.62 8.62
C LEU A 89 -17.45 -6.20 10.05
N GLU A 90 -18.65 -6.29 10.59
CA GLU A 90 -18.88 -6.81 11.95
C GLU A 90 -18.44 -8.27 12.13
N ARG A 91 -18.49 -9.06 11.05
CA ARG A 91 -17.98 -10.45 11.04
C ARG A 91 -16.49 -10.55 10.81
N THR A 92 -15.81 -9.42 10.61
CA THR A 92 -14.38 -9.38 10.27
C THR A 92 -14.04 -10.07 8.95
N ASP A 93 -15.03 -10.26 8.08
CA ASP A 93 -14.83 -10.86 6.76
C ASP A 93 -14.29 -9.84 5.75
N ALA A 94 -14.48 -8.55 6.00
CA ALA A 94 -14.01 -7.43 5.18
C ALA A 94 -13.41 -6.32 6.06
N TYR A 95 -12.41 -5.62 5.54
CA TYR A 95 -11.77 -4.47 6.19
C TYR A 95 -12.30 -3.13 5.69
N GLY A 96 -13.07 -3.14 4.61
CA GLY A 96 -13.61 -1.91 4.07
C GLY A 96 -14.83 -2.13 3.17
N ILE A 97 -15.57 -1.03 2.97
CA ILE A 97 -16.72 -0.96 2.07
C ILE A 97 -16.42 0.11 1.02
N ILE A 98 -16.59 -0.23 -0.25
CA ILE A 98 -16.55 0.73 -1.36
C ILE A 98 -18.00 0.98 -1.79
N ARG A 99 -18.45 2.21 -1.67
CA ARG A 99 -19.77 2.63 -2.12
C ARG A 99 -19.69 3.49 -3.36
N ILE A 100 -20.39 3.09 -4.42
CA ILE A 100 -20.51 3.85 -5.66
C ILE A 100 -21.89 4.50 -5.68
N PRO A 101 -21.98 5.85 -5.75
CA PRO A 101 -23.26 6.56 -5.78
C PRO A 101 -24.00 6.35 -7.10
N ARG A 102 -25.31 6.60 -7.10
CA ARG A 102 -26.14 6.45 -8.31
C ARG A 102 -25.73 7.36 -9.45
N GLU A 103 -25.29 8.55 -9.11
CA GLU A 103 -24.88 9.60 -10.06
C GLU A 103 -23.49 9.35 -10.68
N PHE A 104 -22.78 8.33 -10.24
CA PHE A 104 -21.40 8.04 -10.64
C PHE A 104 -21.21 8.04 -12.16
N SER A 105 -22.04 7.32 -12.89
CA SER A 105 -21.94 7.21 -14.36
C SER A 105 -22.33 8.49 -15.07
N ASP A 106 -23.36 9.19 -14.57
CA ASP A 106 -23.82 10.44 -15.14
C ASP A 106 -22.80 11.55 -14.95
N ASP A 107 -22.14 11.60 -13.80
CA ASP A 107 -21.11 12.58 -13.51
C ASP A 107 -19.86 12.35 -14.36
N ILE A 108 -19.44 11.10 -14.52
CA ILE A 108 -18.31 10.76 -15.39
C ILE A 108 -18.63 11.09 -16.86
N ALA A 109 -19.81 10.73 -17.33
CA ALA A 109 -20.21 11.01 -18.70
C ALA A 109 -20.28 12.52 -19.01
N LYS A 110 -20.58 13.34 -18.01
CA LYS A 110 -20.63 14.81 -18.11
C LYS A 110 -19.30 15.50 -17.77
N GLY A 111 -18.23 14.72 -17.50
CA GLY A 111 -16.93 15.25 -17.08
C GLY A 111 -16.94 15.96 -15.73
N ARG A 112 -17.88 15.62 -14.86
CA ARG A 112 -17.97 16.17 -13.51
C ARG A 112 -17.24 15.29 -12.50
N GLN A 113 -16.83 15.89 -11.39
CA GLN A 113 -16.26 15.15 -10.28
C GLN A 113 -17.34 14.31 -9.59
N THR A 114 -17.02 13.07 -9.33
CA THR A 114 -17.86 12.18 -8.53
C THR A 114 -17.06 11.68 -7.32
N VAL A 115 -17.75 11.34 -6.25
CA VAL A 115 -17.14 10.88 -5.01
C VAL A 115 -17.52 9.44 -4.76
N VAL A 116 -16.51 8.59 -4.66
CA VAL A 116 -16.66 7.20 -4.22
C VAL A 116 -16.40 7.15 -2.72
N GLY A 117 -17.36 6.66 -1.96
CA GLY A 117 -17.21 6.50 -0.51
C GLY A 117 -16.39 5.25 -0.18
N ILE A 118 -15.35 5.42 0.66
CA ILE A 118 -14.58 4.31 1.21
C ILE A 118 -14.78 4.36 2.72
N TYR A 119 -15.30 3.28 3.29
CA TYR A 119 -15.55 3.13 4.72
C TYR A 119 -14.67 2.00 5.22
N CYS A 120 -13.81 2.30 6.18
CA CYS A 120 -12.96 1.32 6.86
C CYS A 120 -13.36 1.24 8.32
N ASP A 121 -13.20 0.07 8.93
CA ASP A 121 -13.39 -0.12 10.35
C ASP A 121 -12.11 0.25 11.12
#